data_c8d1435e058be4fab705df0366dd304b
#
_entry.id   c8d1435e058be4fab705df0366dd304b
#
_cell.length_a   1.000
_cell.length_b   1.000
_cell.length_c   1.000
_cell.angle_alpha   90.00
_cell.angle_beta   90.00
_cell.angle_gamma   90.00
#
_symmetry.space_group_name_H-M   'P 1'
#
loop_
_entity.id
_entity.type
_entity.pdbx_description
1 polymer ?
#
loop_
_entity_poly.entity_id
_entity_poly.type
_entity_poly.pdbx_seq_one_letter_code
_entity_poly.pdbx_strand_id
1 'polypeptide(L)'
;MLGRIALHARSLRNAAFCALALVPLGGCALLSSSPPPAPPAPAAAVVATPDPRAPRLAPLETRKFELAADQQMIGETQVLFSHYEDTFAAIARVYDLGYEELRVANPTVDKWLPGVDTPVYLPTQTILPEAPRKGIVINVPAMRLFYFATEKPAKPVAETVAATKVAEQTPAEPVAPVMTVTSYPIGIGAEGWETPIGEAKVTGKARDPVWYPPASVRKEHADRGDKLPAVVKAGPDNPLGRYALTLSLPSYLIHGTNTPAGVGMRSSHGCIRLYPEDIEALFGRVAKGTPVRLVNEPVLAAWQGNDLYLEVHPPLAEEDSELVADAERALAAALERAGNPAGAAVNHDVVARVVAEKRGIPFPVLRSRLPPERYLASVRRVENTVPVEPVDKTARTEDAVAPAAPNPR
;
A
#
# COMPACT_ATOMS: atom_id res chain seq x y z
N MET A 1 -53.48 -26.16 -21.33
CA MET A 1 -53.72 -27.08 -20.19
C MET A 1 -52.83 -26.52 -19.07
N LEU A 2 -53.23 -25.62 -18.25
CA LEU A 2 -54.05 -25.68 -17.03
C LEU A 2 -53.43 -26.64 -15.98
N GLY A 3 -52.95 -26.06 -14.89
CA GLY A 3 -52.56 -26.71 -13.66
C GLY A 3 -52.06 -25.75 -12.60
N ARG A 4 -52.97 -24.87 -12.10
CA ARG A 4 -52.80 -24.13 -10.83
C ARG A 4 -53.09 -25.07 -9.67
N ILE A 5 -52.32 -25.03 -8.58
CA ILE A 5 -52.80 -25.36 -7.24
C ILE A 5 -52.22 -24.37 -6.21
N ALA A 6 -53.17 -23.95 -5.39
CA ALA A 6 -53.12 -22.83 -4.46
C ALA A 6 -52.72 -23.23 -3.03
N LEU A 7 -52.31 -22.19 -2.29
CA LEU A 7 -52.41 -21.89 -0.84
C LEU A 7 -52.89 -22.99 0.13
N HIS A 8 -52.23 -23.07 1.27
CA HIS A 8 -52.92 -23.08 2.57
C HIS A 8 -52.08 -22.44 3.69
N ALA A 9 -52.59 -21.31 4.19
CA ALA A 9 -52.22 -20.74 5.46
C ALA A 9 -52.95 -21.51 6.59
N ARG A 10 -52.34 -21.75 7.71
CA ARG A 10 -53.00 -22.05 8.98
C ARG A 10 -52.37 -21.31 10.16
N SER A 11 -53.12 -20.33 10.61
CA SER A 11 -53.13 -19.70 11.93
C SER A 11 -53.56 -20.67 13.00
N LEU A 12 -52.88 -20.71 14.17
CA LEU A 12 -53.49 -21.17 15.42
C LEU A 12 -53.02 -20.26 16.58
N ARG A 13 -53.98 -19.53 17.10
CA ARG A 13 -54.01 -18.86 18.42
C ARG A 13 -54.27 -19.92 19.49
N ASN A 14 -53.67 -19.81 20.69
CA ASN A 14 -54.18 -20.24 21.98
C ASN A 14 -53.46 -19.42 23.02
N ALA A 15 -54.05 -18.52 23.71
CA ALA A 15 -54.94 -18.50 24.85
C ALA A 15 -54.20 -18.77 26.18
N ALA A 16 -54.27 -17.76 27.01
CA ALA A 16 -53.71 -17.57 28.35
C ALA A 16 -54.21 -18.61 29.41
N PHE A 17 -53.38 -18.84 30.39
CA PHE A 17 -53.84 -19.21 31.74
C PHE A 17 -53.01 -18.45 32.80
N CYS A 18 -53.69 -17.57 33.54
CA CYS A 18 -53.23 -16.97 34.79
C CYS A 18 -53.27 -17.99 35.88
N ALA A 19 -52.20 -18.20 36.62
CA ALA A 19 -52.21 -18.77 37.96
C ALA A 19 -51.51 -17.83 38.93
N LEU A 20 -52.28 -17.17 39.78
CA LEU A 20 -51.79 -16.46 40.96
C LEU A 20 -51.27 -17.47 41.98
N ALA A 21 -50.00 -17.38 42.35
CA ALA A 21 -49.48 -17.99 43.57
C ALA A 21 -48.89 -16.91 44.48
N LEU A 22 -49.50 -16.73 45.64
CA LEU A 22 -48.98 -15.94 46.75
C LEU A 22 -47.74 -16.64 47.31
N VAL A 23 -46.64 -15.90 47.47
CA VAL A 23 -45.41 -16.32 48.15
C VAL A 23 -45.06 -15.28 49.22
N PRO A 24 -44.67 -15.69 50.42
CA PRO A 24 -44.50 -14.80 51.58
C PRO A 24 -43.21 -13.99 51.52
N LEU A 25 -43.25 -12.78 52.09
CA LEU A 25 -42.11 -11.92 52.34
C LEU A 25 -41.06 -12.56 53.22
N GLY A 26 -39.93 -13.00 52.58
CA GLY A 26 -38.70 -13.35 53.28
C GLY A 26 -37.63 -12.34 52.93
N GLY A 27 -37.00 -11.74 53.95
CA GLY A 27 -36.03 -10.64 53.80
C GLY A 27 -34.86 -10.97 52.91
N CYS A 28 -34.63 -10.14 51.88
CA CYS A 28 -33.43 -10.15 51.03
C CYS A 28 -32.31 -9.39 51.74
N ALA A 29 -31.31 -10.12 52.21
CA ALA A 29 -29.99 -9.56 52.43
C ALA A 29 -29.39 -9.27 51.03
N LEU A 30 -29.16 -8.00 50.73
CA LEU A 30 -28.45 -7.55 49.55
C LEU A 30 -26.98 -7.99 49.60
N LEU A 31 -26.67 -9.17 49.09
CA LEU A 31 -25.30 -9.55 48.74
C LEU A 31 -24.91 -8.78 47.51
N SER A 32 -24.20 -7.65 47.65
CA SER A 32 -23.51 -6.97 46.58
C SER A 32 -22.43 -7.89 46.03
N SER A 33 -22.75 -8.68 45.02
CA SER A 33 -21.73 -9.37 44.22
C SER A 33 -21.00 -8.34 43.35
N SER A 34 -19.81 -7.93 43.79
CA SER A 34 -18.90 -7.20 42.92
C SER A 34 -18.64 -8.04 41.66
N PRO A 35 -18.68 -7.46 40.47
CA PRO A 35 -18.30 -8.19 39.26
C PRO A 35 -16.85 -8.70 39.39
N PRO A 36 -16.55 -9.88 38.84
CA PRO A 36 -15.18 -10.39 38.87
C PRO A 36 -14.24 -9.36 38.23
N PRO A 37 -12.99 -9.21 38.73
CA PRO A 37 -12.04 -8.30 38.16
C PRO A 37 -11.85 -8.65 36.66
N ALA A 38 -11.87 -7.65 35.80
CA ALA A 38 -11.59 -7.83 34.40
C ALA A 38 -10.22 -8.52 34.23
N PRO A 39 -10.09 -9.47 33.30
CA PRO A 39 -8.81 -10.10 33.05
C PRO A 39 -7.78 -8.99 32.78
N PRO A 40 -6.54 -9.13 33.28
CA PRO A 40 -5.50 -8.14 33.01
C PRO A 40 -5.39 -7.94 31.51
N ALA A 41 -5.40 -6.68 31.08
CA ALA A 41 -5.15 -6.34 29.69
C ALA A 41 -3.84 -7.05 29.26
N PRO A 42 -3.80 -7.67 28.06
CA PRO A 42 -2.59 -8.30 27.58
C PRO A 42 -1.48 -7.26 27.68
N ALA A 43 -0.41 -7.62 28.38
CA ALA A 43 0.76 -6.76 28.51
C ALA A 43 1.13 -6.30 27.11
N ALA A 44 1.17 -4.98 26.88
CA ALA A 44 1.58 -4.42 25.62
C ALA A 44 2.91 -5.08 25.23
N ALA A 45 2.89 -5.86 24.15
CA ALA A 45 4.08 -6.51 23.66
C ALA A 45 5.11 -5.40 23.46
N VAL A 46 6.23 -5.48 24.17
CA VAL A 46 7.34 -4.55 24.01
C VAL A 46 7.81 -4.74 22.57
N VAL A 47 7.43 -3.80 21.70
CA VAL A 47 7.90 -3.76 20.32
C VAL A 47 9.41 -3.60 20.43
N ALA A 48 10.16 -4.61 19.97
CA ALA A 48 11.60 -4.52 19.94
C ALA A 48 11.95 -3.39 18.95
N THR A 49 12.46 -2.28 19.49
CA THR A 49 12.94 -1.19 18.66
C THR A 49 14.32 -1.55 18.10
N PRO A 50 14.63 -1.19 16.85
CA PRO A 50 15.98 -1.32 16.31
C PRO A 50 17.00 -0.62 17.20
N ASP A 51 18.21 -1.20 17.33
CA ASP A 51 19.26 -0.59 18.13
C ASP A 51 19.66 0.77 17.53
N PRO A 52 19.50 1.89 18.23
CA PRO A 52 19.88 3.20 17.74
C PRO A 52 21.38 3.37 17.47
N ARG A 53 22.22 2.45 17.96
CA ARG A 53 23.67 2.44 17.76
C ARG A 53 24.12 1.60 16.56
N ALA A 54 23.18 0.84 15.92
CA ALA A 54 23.53 0.06 14.74
C ALA A 54 24.03 0.99 13.60
N PRO A 55 25.02 0.54 12.77
CA PRO A 55 25.50 1.33 11.64
C PRO A 55 24.36 1.73 10.70
N ARG A 56 24.35 2.98 10.25
CA ARG A 56 23.45 3.46 9.20
C ARG A 56 24.10 3.19 7.85
N LEU A 57 23.35 2.62 6.93
CA LEU A 57 23.79 2.28 5.59
C LEU A 57 23.08 3.14 4.57
N ALA A 58 23.66 3.31 3.37
CA ALA A 58 22.95 3.96 2.28
C ALA A 58 21.64 3.21 1.96
N PRO A 59 20.55 3.92 1.62
CA PRO A 59 19.31 3.30 1.18
C PRO A 59 19.54 2.39 -0.03
N LEU A 60 18.79 1.29 -0.10
CA LEU A 60 18.81 0.39 -1.26
C LEU A 60 17.95 0.95 -2.38
N GLU A 61 18.19 0.47 -3.61
CA GLU A 61 17.31 0.72 -4.74
C GLU A 61 15.89 0.23 -4.43
N THR A 62 14.90 1.07 -4.66
CA THR A 62 13.49 0.79 -4.32
C THR A 62 12.57 0.77 -5.54
N ARG A 63 13.08 1.11 -6.70
CA ARG A 63 12.28 1.35 -7.90
C ARG A 63 12.41 0.27 -8.97
N LYS A 64 13.62 -0.06 -9.40
CA LYS A 64 13.87 -0.92 -10.55
C LYS A 64 14.72 -2.14 -10.16
N PHE A 65 14.23 -3.32 -10.56
CA PHE A 65 14.87 -4.60 -10.24
C PHE A 65 15.02 -5.46 -11.49
N GLU A 66 16.12 -6.18 -11.60
CA GLU A 66 16.26 -7.32 -12.51
C GLU A 66 15.59 -8.53 -11.87
N LEU A 67 14.86 -9.32 -12.64
CA LEU A 67 14.13 -10.47 -12.15
C LEU A 67 14.74 -11.77 -12.66
N ALA A 68 15.07 -12.67 -11.74
CA ALA A 68 15.22 -14.09 -12.07
C ALA A 68 13.86 -14.70 -12.46
N ALA A 69 13.87 -15.80 -13.20
CA ALA A 69 12.65 -16.41 -13.76
C ALA A 69 11.63 -16.81 -12.69
N ASP A 70 12.09 -17.28 -11.54
CA ASP A 70 11.33 -17.78 -10.40
C ASP A 70 11.20 -16.78 -9.25
N GLN A 71 11.84 -15.61 -9.35
CA GLN A 71 11.82 -14.60 -8.30
C GLN A 71 10.41 -14.01 -8.14
N GLN A 72 9.85 -14.12 -6.94
CA GLN A 72 8.50 -13.65 -6.60
C GLN A 72 8.48 -12.41 -5.72
N MET A 73 9.64 -11.99 -5.20
CA MET A 73 9.74 -10.83 -4.31
C MET A 73 10.81 -9.88 -4.82
N ILE A 74 10.62 -8.59 -4.57
CA ILE A 74 11.59 -7.53 -4.89
C ILE A 74 11.84 -6.64 -3.67
N GLY A 75 13.01 -6.01 -3.66
CA GLY A 75 13.40 -5.08 -2.60
C GLY A 75 13.76 -5.76 -1.28
N GLU A 76 13.90 -4.94 -0.26
CA GLU A 76 14.20 -5.33 1.12
C GLU A 76 13.52 -4.34 2.06
N THR A 77 12.91 -4.82 3.14
CA THR A 77 12.37 -3.94 4.18
C THR A 77 13.50 -3.18 4.87
N GLN A 78 13.36 -1.87 4.99
CA GLN A 78 14.35 -0.99 5.57
C GLN A 78 13.76 -0.24 6.77
N VAL A 79 14.61 0.36 7.61
CA VAL A 79 14.21 1.26 8.69
C VAL A 79 15.10 2.49 8.70
N LEU A 80 14.48 3.67 8.75
CA LEU A 80 15.18 4.93 9.04
C LEU A 80 14.80 5.45 10.43
N PHE A 81 15.53 6.44 10.89
CA PHE A 81 15.19 7.21 12.08
C PHE A 81 14.86 8.63 11.65
N SER A 82 13.66 9.07 12.04
CA SER A 82 13.13 10.37 11.61
C SER A 82 13.91 11.55 12.22
N HIS A 83 13.95 12.66 11.47
CA HIS A 83 14.33 13.97 11.96
C HIS A 83 13.11 14.71 12.53
N TYR A 84 13.34 15.85 13.19
CA TYR A 84 12.25 16.61 13.85
C TYR A 84 11.15 17.10 12.88
N GLU A 85 11.54 17.44 11.65
CA GLU A 85 10.64 18.06 10.65
C GLU A 85 10.06 17.06 9.65
N ASP A 86 10.41 15.77 9.77
CA ASP A 86 9.93 14.76 8.87
C ASP A 86 8.41 14.59 8.96
N THR A 87 7.81 14.36 7.80
CA THR A 87 6.42 13.90 7.68
C THR A 87 6.38 12.62 6.86
N PHE A 88 5.34 11.81 7.04
CA PHE A 88 5.20 10.61 6.21
C PHE A 88 5.08 10.94 4.72
N ALA A 89 4.51 12.07 4.35
CA ALA A 89 4.46 12.49 2.95
C ALA A 89 5.85 12.76 2.36
N ALA A 90 6.73 13.40 3.13
CA ALA A 90 8.10 13.68 2.71
C ALA A 90 8.93 12.38 2.61
N ILE A 91 8.87 11.55 3.66
CA ILE A 91 9.57 10.25 3.68
C ILE A 91 9.08 9.36 2.52
N ALA A 92 7.76 9.23 2.36
CA ALA A 92 7.17 8.38 1.31
C ALA A 92 7.69 8.78 -0.07
N ARG A 93 7.69 10.06 -0.39
CA ARG A 93 8.17 10.55 -1.69
C ARG A 93 9.65 10.28 -1.94
N VAL A 94 10.50 10.45 -0.92
CA VAL A 94 11.97 10.24 -1.06
C VAL A 94 12.30 8.76 -1.28
N TYR A 95 11.52 7.86 -0.67
CA TYR A 95 11.78 6.40 -0.73
C TYR A 95 10.85 5.64 -1.69
N ASP A 96 10.20 6.31 -2.63
CA ASP A 96 9.29 5.71 -3.63
C ASP A 96 8.15 4.90 -3.01
N LEU A 97 7.57 5.41 -1.94
CA LEU A 97 6.45 4.82 -1.21
C LEU A 97 5.18 5.66 -1.37
N GLY A 98 4.03 5.01 -1.16
CA GLY A 98 2.76 5.70 -1.00
C GLY A 98 2.54 6.16 0.45
N TYR A 99 1.77 7.23 0.63
CA TYR A 99 1.45 7.74 1.96
C TYR A 99 0.76 6.69 2.86
N GLU A 100 -0.28 6.03 2.36
CA GLU A 100 -1.00 4.99 3.12
C GLU A 100 -0.13 3.76 3.34
N GLU A 101 0.70 3.38 2.38
CA GLU A 101 1.65 2.30 2.50
C GLU A 101 2.60 2.52 3.68
N LEU A 102 3.17 3.72 3.80
CA LEU A 102 4.01 4.08 4.93
C LEU A 102 3.22 4.15 6.24
N ARG A 103 1.99 4.66 6.21
CA ARG A 103 1.12 4.77 7.38
C ARG A 103 0.75 3.40 7.97
N VAL A 104 0.33 2.46 7.14
CA VAL A 104 -0.06 1.11 7.63
C VAL A 104 1.15 0.31 8.09
N ALA A 105 2.32 0.54 7.49
CA ALA A 105 3.57 -0.05 7.95
C ALA A 105 4.00 0.42 9.35
N ASN A 106 3.55 1.63 9.77
CA ASN A 106 3.94 2.29 11.02
C ASN A 106 2.73 2.75 11.83
N PRO A 107 1.85 1.85 12.29
CA PRO A 107 0.55 2.21 12.86
C PRO A 107 0.62 3.00 14.18
N THR A 108 1.75 2.95 14.87
CA THR A 108 1.97 3.62 16.19
C THR A 108 2.75 4.92 16.08
N VAL A 109 3.21 5.29 14.88
CA VAL A 109 4.00 6.52 14.66
C VAL A 109 3.09 7.64 14.19
N ASP A 110 3.25 8.84 14.73
CA ASP A 110 2.51 10.01 14.25
C ASP A 110 2.94 10.35 12.83
N LYS A 111 1.97 10.42 11.93
CA LYS A 111 2.21 10.62 10.49
C LYS A 111 2.59 12.04 10.11
N TRP A 112 2.28 13.03 10.97
CA TRP A 112 2.58 14.44 10.75
C TRP A 112 3.85 14.89 11.44
N LEU A 113 4.12 14.30 12.61
CA LEU A 113 5.29 14.60 13.44
C LEU A 113 5.80 13.31 14.08
N PRO A 114 6.52 12.47 13.34
CA PRO A 114 7.09 11.24 13.89
C PRO A 114 7.97 11.46 15.13
N GLY A 115 8.56 12.65 15.26
CA GLY A 115 9.49 12.99 16.34
C GLY A 115 10.93 12.62 15.97
N VAL A 116 11.86 13.10 16.79
CA VAL A 116 13.31 12.84 16.58
C VAL A 116 13.64 11.39 16.94
N ASP A 117 14.50 10.76 16.15
CA ASP A 117 15.00 9.39 16.37
C ASP A 117 13.91 8.31 16.51
N THR A 118 12.73 8.58 15.96
CA THR A 118 11.67 7.57 15.90
C THR A 118 11.93 6.60 14.75
N PRO A 119 11.92 5.26 14.99
CA PRO A 119 12.09 4.30 13.92
C PRO A 119 10.86 4.29 13.00
N VAL A 120 11.09 4.53 11.71
CA VAL A 120 10.08 4.46 10.65
C VAL A 120 10.46 3.34 9.69
N TYR A 121 9.63 2.29 9.66
CA TYR A 121 9.82 1.16 8.76
C TYR A 121 9.37 1.54 7.34
N LEU A 122 10.24 1.27 6.39
CA LEU A 122 10.01 1.49 4.96
C LEU A 122 9.61 0.16 4.33
N PRO A 123 8.35 -0.02 3.88
CA PRO A 123 7.89 -1.25 3.23
C PRO A 123 8.37 -1.32 1.78
N THR A 124 9.70 -1.26 1.59
CA THR A 124 10.37 -1.29 0.28
C THR A 124 10.60 -2.70 -0.26
N GLN A 125 10.18 -3.72 0.47
CA GLN A 125 10.09 -5.10 0.03
C GLN A 125 8.63 -5.44 -0.28
N THR A 126 8.37 -6.13 -1.40
CA THR A 126 7.01 -6.56 -1.75
C THR A 126 7.00 -7.86 -2.53
N ILE A 127 5.93 -8.63 -2.36
CA ILE A 127 5.62 -9.82 -3.15
C ILE A 127 4.93 -9.37 -4.44
N LEU A 128 5.43 -9.85 -5.57
CA LEU A 128 4.85 -9.54 -6.87
C LEU A 128 3.48 -10.23 -7.04
N PRO A 129 2.48 -9.53 -7.60
CA PRO A 129 1.16 -10.10 -7.86
C PRO A 129 1.21 -11.38 -8.71
N GLU A 130 0.25 -12.26 -8.51
CA GLU A 130 0.04 -13.48 -9.31
C GLU A 130 -0.61 -13.14 -10.68
N ALA A 131 0.15 -12.43 -11.51
CA ALA A 131 -0.28 -11.98 -12.82
C ALA A 131 0.83 -12.21 -13.85
N PRO A 132 0.49 -12.31 -15.15
CA PRO A 132 1.50 -12.38 -16.20
C PRO A 132 2.46 -11.20 -16.15
N ARG A 133 3.76 -11.47 -16.13
CA ARG A 133 4.85 -10.47 -16.05
C ARG A 133 5.06 -9.75 -17.39
N LYS A 134 4.05 -8.99 -17.80
CA LYS A 134 4.05 -8.30 -19.10
C LYS A 134 3.30 -6.98 -19.03
N GLY A 135 3.95 -5.89 -19.44
CA GLY A 135 3.35 -4.57 -19.44
C GLY A 135 3.10 -4.05 -18.01
N ILE A 136 1.93 -3.55 -17.75
CA ILE A 136 1.57 -2.95 -16.46
C ILE A 136 0.69 -3.91 -15.68
N VAL A 137 1.06 -4.18 -14.42
CA VAL A 137 0.23 -4.87 -13.42
C VAL A 137 0.03 -3.92 -12.25
N ILE A 138 -1.21 -3.74 -11.82
CA ILE A 138 -1.58 -2.89 -10.70
C ILE A 138 -2.24 -3.76 -9.64
N ASN A 139 -1.62 -3.87 -8.45
CA ASN A 139 -2.29 -4.44 -7.29
C ASN A 139 -2.98 -3.30 -6.53
N VAL A 140 -4.30 -3.23 -6.67
CA VAL A 140 -5.08 -2.10 -6.17
C VAL A 140 -5.06 -2.00 -4.65
N PRO A 141 -5.21 -3.08 -3.84
CA PRO A 141 -5.09 -3.01 -2.38
C PRO A 141 -3.70 -2.57 -1.91
N ALA A 142 -2.64 -3.01 -2.61
CA ALA A 142 -1.27 -2.61 -2.30
C ALA A 142 -0.95 -1.16 -2.72
N MET A 143 -1.83 -0.54 -3.52
CA MET A 143 -1.60 0.77 -4.15
C MET A 143 -0.25 0.84 -4.88
N ARG A 144 0.10 -0.24 -5.60
CA ARG A 144 1.34 -0.34 -6.37
C ARG A 144 1.12 -0.74 -7.82
N LEU A 145 1.87 -0.07 -8.70
CA LEU A 145 1.96 -0.36 -10.12
C LEU A 145 3.32 -0.98 -10.41
N PHE A 146 3.32 -2.11 -11.11
CA PHE A 146 4.51 -2.81 -11.57
C PHE A 146 4.56 -2.77 -13.09
N TYR A 147 5.67 -2.25 -13.64
CA TYR A 147 5.91 -2.27 -15.08
C TYR A 147 6.97 -3.30 -15.43
N PHE A 148 6.54 -4.37 -16.09
CA PHE A 148 7.38 -5.47 -16.54
C PHE A 148 7.86 -5.21 -17.97
N ALA A 149 9.17 -5.28 -18.18
CA ALA A 149 9.80 -5.13 -19.47
C ALA A 149 10.95 -6.13 -19.66
N THR A 150 11.21 -6.51 -20.92
CA THR A 150 12.41 -7.23 -21.29
C THR A 150 13.39 -6.23 -21.86
N GLU A 151 14.50 -6.04 -21.19
CA GLU A 151 15.52 -5.06 -21.56
C GLU A 151 16.80 -5.79 -22.03
N LYS A 152 17.49 -5.17 -22.99
CA LYS A 152 18.86 -5.59 -23.26
C LYS A 152 19.72 -5.15 -22.08
N PRO A 153 20.60 -6.02 -21.54
CA PRO A 153 21.49 -5.62 -20.46
C PRO A 153 22.24 -4.35 -20.84
N ALA A 154 22.38 -3.45 -19.85
CA ALA A 154 23.26 -2.31 -20.03
C ALA A 154 24.67 -2.81 -20.36
N LYS A 155 25.30 -2.24 -21.39
CA LYS A 155 26.73 -2.52 -21.63
C LYS A 155 27.46 -2.18 -20.34
N PRO A 156 28.38 -3.08 -19.84
CA PRO A 156 29.16 -2.74 -18.67
C PRO A 156 29.85 -1.40 -18.93
N VAL A 157 29.67 -0.45 -18.02
CA VAL A 157 30.42 0.79 -18.04
C VAL A 157 31.87 0.38 -17.88
N ALA A 158 32.65 0.50 -18.96
CA ALA A 158 34.08 0.25 -18.90
C ALA A 158 34.63 1.28 -17.91
N GLU A 159 35.03 0.83 -16.72
CA GLU A 159 35.86 1.63 -15.83
C GLU A 159 37.08 2.04 -16.62
N THR A 160 37.25 3.35 -16.76
CA THR A 160 38.39 3.96 -17.44
C THR A 160 39.62 3.76 -16.56
N VAL A 161 40.18 2.57 -16.59
CA VAL A 161 41.56 2.33 -16.11
C VAL A 161 42.45 2.48 -17.30
N ALA A 162 43.32 3.47 -17.24
CA ALA A 162 44.28 3.82 -18.26
C ALA A 162 45.14 2.64 -18.71
N ALA A 163 45.08 2.39 -19.99
CA ALA A 163 46.08 1.83 -20.89
C ALA A 163 47.07 0.76 -20.39
N THR A 164 46.91 -0.47 -20.89
CA THR A 164 48.03 -1.17 -21.52
C THR A 164 47.46 -2.05 -22.66
N LYS A 165 48.15 -2.01 -23.79
CA LYS A 165 47.78 -2.55 -25.07
C LYS A 165 47.66 -4.07 -25.09
N VAL A 166 46.78 -4.52 -26.02
CA VAL A 166 46.71 -5.81 -26.73
C VAL A 166 46.13 -6.98 -25.91
N ALA A 167 44.85 -7.19 -26.13
CA ALA A 167 44.26 -8.51 -26.20
C ALA A 167 43.15 -8.50 -27.25
N GLU A 168 43.23 -9.43 -28.16
CA GLU A 168 42.33 -9.78 -29.24
C GLU A 168 40.89 -9.79 -28.74
N GLN A 169 40.05 -8.87 -29.27
CA GLN A 169 38.61 -8.79 -28.87
C GLN A 169 37.91 -10.00 -29.44
N THR A 170 37.74 -11.02 -28.59
CA THR A 170 36.71 -12.02 -28.82
C THR A 170 35.36 -11.29 -28.90
N PRO A 171 34.53 -11.50 -29.94
CA PRO A 171 33.21 -10.89 -30.01
C PRO A 171 32.42 -11.24 -28.71
N ALA A 172 32.01 -10.23 -27.98
CA ALA A 172 31.20 -10.46 -26.78
C ALA A 172 29.93 -11.22 -27.21
N GLU A 173 29.70 -12.38 -26.61
CA GLU A 173 28.46 -13.13 -26.81
C GLU A 173 27.25 -12.22 -26.58
N PRO A 174 26.17 -12.34 -27.38
CA PRO A 174 24.98 -11.54 -27.18
C PRO A 174 24.40 -11.84 -25.81
N VAL A 175 24.53 -10.92 -24.88
CA VAL A 175 23.98 -11.04 -23.53
C VAL A 175 22.46 -11.19 -23.64
N ALA A 176 21.93 -12.27 -23.07
CA ALA A 176 20.51 -12.57 -23.13
C ALA A 176 19.66 -11.41 -22.53
N PRO A 177 18.47 -11.14 -23.10
CA PRO A 177 17.60 -10.11 -22.56
C PRO A 177 17.17 -10.47 -21.13
N VAL A 178 17.22 -9.49 -20.23
CA VAL A 178 16.86 -9.63 -18.83
C VAL A 178 15.47 -9.08 -18.59
N MET A 179 14.64 -9.84 -17.86
CA MET A 179 13.36 -9.34 -17.37
C MET A 179 13.62 -8.31 -16.28
N THR A 180 12.99 -7.15 -16.39
CA THR A 180 13.03 -6.13 -15.35
C THR A 180 11.62 -5.81 -14.88
N VAL A 181 11.50 -5.42 -13.61
CA VAL A 181 10.29 -4.79 -13.06
C VAL A 181 10.64 -3.42 -12.50
N THR A 182 9.78 -2.45 -12.79
CA THR A 182 9.84 -1.14 -12.14
C THR A 182 8.57 -0.96 -11.33
N SER A 183 8.72 -0.66 -10.04
CA SER A 183 7.62 -0.48 -9.08
C SER A 183 7.36 1.00 -8.85
N TYR A 184 6.09 1.39 -8.77
CA TYR A 184 5.66 2.76 -8.52
C TYR A 184 4.52 2.78 -7.49
N PRO A 185 4.57 3.65 -6.47
CA PRO A 185 3.43 3.93 -5.62
C PRO A 185 2.35 4.67 -6.42
N ILE A 186 1.08 4.36 -6.14
CA ILE A 186 -0.03 4.97 -6.85
C ILE A 186 -1.13 5.45 -5.91
N GLY A 187 -1.79 6.56 -6.27
CA GLY A 187 -3.09 6.90 -5.74
C GLY A 187 -4.19 6.22 -6.54
N ILE A 188 -5.27 5.82 -5.87
CA ILE A 188 -6.41 5.12 -6.45
C ILE A 188 -7.73 5.83 -6.15
N GLY A 189 -8.84 5.30 -6.66
CA GLY A 189 -10.18 5.80 -6.43
C GLY A 189 -10.54 5.84 -4.95
N ALA A 190 -11.25 6.91 -4.55
CA ALA A 190 -11.88 7.02 -3.24
C ALA A 190 -13.03 6.01 -3.12
N GLU A 191 -13.54 5.84 -1.91
CA GLU A 191 -14.77 5.09 -1.68
C GLU A 191 -15.94 5.69 -2.49
N GLY A 192 -16.71 4.84 -3.17
CA GLY A 192 -17.73 5.26 -4.12
C GLY A 192 -17.22 5.67 -5.51
N TRP A 193 -15.90 5.70 -5.69
CA TRP A 193 -15.21 5.98 -6.95
C TRP A 193 -14.11 4.94 -7.22
N GLU A 194 -14.43 3.68 -7.09
CA GLU A 194 -13.46 2.59 -7.09
C GLU A 194 -12.65 2.53 -8.40
N THR A 195 -11.38 2.20 -8.25
CA THR A 195 -10.53 1.79 -9.38
C THR A 195 -10.95 0.37 -9.79
N PRO A 196 -11.35 0.14 -11.06
CA PRO A 196 -11.90 -1.15 -11.48
C PRO A 196 -10.82 -2.23 -11.49
N ILE A 197 -11.24 -3.47 -11.23
CA ILE A 197 -10.43 -4.67 -11.40
C ILE A 197 -10.66 -5.25 -12.79
N GLY A 198 -9.63 -5.82 -13.41
CA GLY A 198 -9.75 -6.48 -14.71
C GLY A 198 -8.61 -6.17 -15.68
N GLU A 199 -8.88 -6.41 -16.95
CA GLU A 199 -7.90 -6.24 -18.02
C GLU A 199 -8.19 -4.99 -18.86
N ALA A 200 -7.13 -4.30 -19.21
CA ALA A 200 -7.13 -3.13 -20.06
C ALA A 200 -5.88 -3.11 -20.96
N LYS A 201 -5.79 -2.10 -21.78
CA LYS A 201 -4.59 -1.76 -22.54
C LYS A 201 -4.46 -0.24 -22.66
N VAL A 202 -3.25 0.24 -22.82
CA VAL A 202 -2.99 1.65 -23.13
C VAL A 202 -3.46 1.94 -24.56
N THR A 203 -4.42 2.86 -24.69
CA THR A 203 -4.99 3.25 -26.00
C THR A 203 -4.48 4.60 -26.48
N GLY A 204 -4.05 5.46 -25.55
CA GLY A 204 -3.57 6.81 -25.84
C GLY A 204 -2.47 7.26 -24.90
N LYS A 205 -1.71 8.24 -25.35
CA LYS A 205 -0.66 8.91 -24.56
C LYS A 205 -0.78 10.42 -24.83
N ALA A 206 -0.79 11.23 -23.79
CA ALA A 206 -0.84 12.69 -23.91
C ALA A 206 0.23 13.32 -23.02
N ARG A 207 1.01 14.24 -23.61
CA ARG A 207 1.87 15.18 -22.91
C ARG A 207 1.09 16.48 -22.75
N ASP A 208 1.21 17.12 -21.59
CA ASP A 208 0.50 18.35 -21.25
C ASP A 208 -1.02 18.24 -21.60
N PRO A 209 -1.73 17.25 -20.97
CA PRO A 209 -3.11 16.94 -21.34
C PRO A 209 -4.07 18.08 -20.98
N VAL A 210 -5.11 18.24 -21.77
CA VAL A 210 -6.29 19.02 -21.38
C VAL A 210 -7.22 18.08 -20.63
N TRP A 211 -7.72 18.49 -19.46
CA TRP A 211 -8.67 17.70 -18.70
C TRP A 211 -10.11 18.16 -18.94
N TYR A 212 -10.98 17.23 -19.25
CA TYR A 212 -12.42 17.41 -19.37
C TYR A 212 -13.08 16.68 -18.19
N PRO A 213 -13.32 17.38 -17.04
CA PRO A 213 -13.93 16.75 -15.89
C PRO A 213 -15.26 16.09 -16.25
N PRO A 214 -15.50 14.80 -15.90
CA PRO A 214 -16.80 14.18 -16.10
C PRO A 214 -17.94 14.95 -15.42
N ALA A 215 -19.15 14.83 -15.95
CA ALA A 215 -20.31 15.55 -15.39
C ALA A 215 -20.57 15.19 -13.92
N SER A 216 -20.35 13.93 -13.54
CA SER A 216 -20.45 13.45 -12.15
C SER A 216 -19.45 14.15 -11.23
N VAL A 217 -18.18 14.28 -11.65
CA VAL A 217 -17.14 14.97 -10.89
C VAL A 217 -17.46 16.45 -10.75
N ARG A 218 -17.90 17.11 -11.83
CA ARG A 218 -18.31 18.52 -11.77
C ARG A 218 -19.48 18.75 -10.85
N LYS A 219 -20.45 17.81 -10.85
CA LYS A 219 -21.60 17.88 -9.94
C LYS A 219 -21.17 17.76 -8.48
N GLU A 220 -20.34 16.77 -8.14
CA GLU A 220 -19.81 16.57 -6.79
C GLU A 220 -19.06 17.81 -6.28
N HIS A 221 -18.22 18.42 -7.11
CA HIS A 221 -17.54 19.65 -6.76
C HIS A 221 -18.53 20.82 -6.54
N ALA A 222 -19.52 20.95 -7.43
CA ALA A 222 -20.54 21.99 -7.29
C ALA A 222 -21.38 21.83 -6.02
N ASP A 223 -21.71 20.59 -5.64
CA ASP A 223 -22.44 20.27 -4.39
C ASP A 223 -21.64 20.68 -3.14
N ARG A 224 -20.30 20.72 -3.22
CA ARG A 224 -19.40 21.19 -2.16
C ARG A 224 -19.09 22.70 -2.24
N GLY A 225 -19.67 23.41 -3.21
CA GLY A 225 -19.45 24.84 -3.41
C GLY A 225 -18.20 25.17 -4.26
N ASP A 226 -17.48 24.18 -4.75
CA ASP A 226 -16.32 24.30 -5.64
C ASP A 226 -16.72 24.01 -7.08
N LYS A 227 -16.81 25.05 -7.92
CA LYS A 227 -17.25 24.92 -9.32
C LYS A 227 -16.07 24.62 -10.24
N LEU A 228 -15.92 23.37 -10.64
CA LEU A 228 -14.96 22.99 -11.68
C LEU A 228 -15.39 23.52 -13.07
N PRO A 229 -14.46 24.09 -13.84
CA PRO A 229 -14.71 24.46 -15.24
C PRO A 229 -14.96 23.20 -16.08
N ALA A 230 -15.67 23.36 -17.20
CA ALA A 230 -15.88 22.26 -18.15
C ALA A 230 -14.58 21.76 -18.82
N VAL A 231 -13.56 22.59 -18.85
CA VAL A 231 -12.26 22.32 -19.45
C VAL A 231 -11.16 22.92 -18.58
N VAL A 232 -10.22 22.10 -18.14
CA VAL A 232 -8.99 22.55 -17.48
C VAL A 232 -7.85 22.41 -18.49
N LYS A 233 -7.24 23.53 -18.84
CA LYS A 233 -6.13 23.57 -19.80
C LYS A 233 -4.89 22.90 -19.21
N ALA A 234 -3.93 22.53 -20.08
CA ALA A 234 -2.60 22.13 -19.66
C ALA A 234 -1.94 23.26 -18.82
N GLY A 235 -1.23 22.87 -17.78
CA GLY A 235 -0.56 23.82 -16.89
C GLY A 235 -0.41 23.27 -15.46
N PRO A 236 0.17 24.07 -14.55
CA PRO A 236 0.45 23.66 -13.18
C PRO A 236 -0.82 23.33 -12.37
N ASP A 237 -1.94 23.94 -12.71
CA ASP A 237 -3.22 23.72 -12.02
C ASP A 237 -3.99 22.49 -12.53
N ASN A 238 -3.47 21.82 -13.57
CA ASN A 238 -4.15 20.65 -14.11
C ASN A 238 -3.91 19.42 -13.23
N PRO A 239 -4.97 18.81 -12.66
CA PRO A 239 -4.82 17.65 -11.77
C PRO A 239 -4.30 16.38 -12.45
N LEU A 240 -4.28 16.32 -13.79
CA LEU A 240 -3.66 15.22 -14.53
C LEU A 240 -2.12 15.32 -14.59
N GLY A 241 -1.55 16.46 -14.19
CA GLY A 241 -0.12 16.72 -14.35
C GLY A 241 0.31 16.80 -15.82
N ARG A 242 1.58 16.54 -16.09
CA ARG A 242 2.18 16.70 -17.42
C ARG A 242 2.02 15.50 -18.35
N TYR A 243 1.69 14.31 -17.83
CA TYR A 243 1.61 13.09 -18.62
C TYR A 243 0.39 12.26 -18.25
N ALA A 244 -0.28 11.71 -19.25
CA ALA A 244 -1.41 10.81 -19.08
C ALA A 244 -1.38 9.66 -20.09
N LEU A 245 -1.72 8.46 -19.64
CA LEU A 245 -1.96 7.26 -20.43
C LEU A 245 -3.45 6.95 -20.37
N THR A 246 -4.10 6.93 -21.54
CA THR A 246 -5.52 6.55 -21.64
C THR A 246 -5.63 5.03 -21.68
N LEU A 247 -6.55 4.48 -20.88
CA LEU A 247 -6.83 3.05 -20.87
C LEU A 247 -8.00 2.69 -21.81
N SER A 248 -8.12 1.41 -22.15
CA SER A 248 -9.29 0.90 -22.88
C SER A 248 -10.54 0.84 -22.01
N LEU A 249 -10.40 1.02 -20.72
CA LEU A 249 -11.51 1.24 -19.78
C LEU A 249 -12.02 2.67 -19.96
N PRO A 250 -13.31 2.87 -20.23
CA PRO A 250 -13.87 4.19 -20.48
C PRO A 250 -13.63 5.15 -19.29
N SER A 251 -13.08 6.31 -19.57
CA SER A 251 -12.81 7.39 -18.59
C SER A 251 -11.68 7.12 -17.59
N TYR A 252 -10.97 6.00 -17.67
CA TYR A 252 -9.85 5.71 -16.78
C TYR A 252 -8.51 6.04 -17.39
N LEU A 253 -7.66 6.65 -16.57
CA LEU A 253 -6.31 7.10 -16.92
C LEU A 253 -5.29 6.62 -15.90
N ILE A 254 -4.04 6.46 -16.35
CA ILE A 254 -2.86 6.48 -15.51
C ILE A 254 -2.18 7.83 -15.78
N HIS A 255 -2.04 8.68 -14.76
CA HIS A 255 -1.60 10.06 -14.96
C HIS A 255 -0.77 10.60 -13.81
N GLY A 256 -0.13 11.72 -14.01
CA GLY A 256 0.59 12.46 -12.99
C GLY A 256 -0.34 13.22 -12.03
N THR A 257 0.23 14.22 -11.39
CA THR A 257 -0.55 15.05 -10.48
C THR A 257 0.09 16.43 -10.32
N ASN A 258 -0.71 17.44 -10.01
CA ASN A 258 -0.26 18.72 -9.49
C ASN A 258 -0.20 18.75 -7.96
N THR A 259 -0.67 17.67 -7.30
CA THR A 259 -0.69 17.53 -5.83
C THR A 259 0.00 16.22 -5.42
N PRO A 260 1.34 16.17 -5.43
CA PRO A 260 2.10 14.94 -5.17
C PRO A 260 1.79 14.28 -3.81
N ALA A 261 1.47 15.07 -2.79
CA ALA A 261 1.10 14.54 -1.46
C ALA A 261 -0.11 13.60 -1.47
N GLY A 262 -0.91 13.59 -2.55
CA GLY A 262 -2.04 12.67 -2.73
C GLY A 262 -1.68 11.33 -3.35
N VAL A 263 -0.41 11.07 -3.67
CA VAL A 263 0.04 9.76 -4.16
C VAL A 263 0.10 8.77 -3.00
N GLY A 264 -0.35 7.56 -3.23
CA GLY A 264 -0.50 6.56 -2.17
C GLY A 264 -1.75 6.77 -1.32
N MET A 265 -2.75 7.51 -1.82
CA MET A 265 -4.03 7.72 -1.13
C MET A 265 -5.21 7.26 -1.99
N ARG A 266 -6.32 6.92 -1.32
CA ARG A 266 -7.63 6.67 -1.96
C ARG A 266 -8.36 8.01 -2.08
N SER A 267 -8.06 8.78 -3.12
CA SER A 267 -8.52 10.17 -3.24
C SER A 267 -8.90 10.60 -4.66
N SER A 268 -8.78 9.74 -5.66
CA SER A 268 -9.17 10.05 -7.04
C SER A 268 -10.62 9.64 -7.32
N HIS A 269 -11.12 10.00 -8.50
CA HIS A 269 -12.40 9.51 -9.02
C HIS A 269 -12.20 8.24 -9.88
N GLY A 270 -11.39 7.30 -9.39
CA GLY A 270 -11.11 6.00 -10.00
C GLY A 270 -9.83 5.93 -10.84
N CYS A 271 -9.29 7.05 -11.29
CA CYS A 271 -8.03 7.08 -12.05
C CYS A 271 -6.81 6.75 -11.19
N ILE A 272 -5.76 6.27 -11.83
CA ILE A 272 -4.50 5.89 -11.20
C ILE A 272 -3.54 7.09 -11.25
N ARG A 273 -3.13 7.58 -10.09
CA ARG A 273 -2.30 8.77 -9.94
C ARG A 273 -0.88 8.39 -9.52
N LEU A 274 0.14 8.91 -10.23
CA LEU A 274 1.56 8.71 -9.92
C LEU A 274 2.24 10.03 -9.54
N TYR A 275 3.40 9.93 -8.91
CA TYR A 275 4.30 11.08 -8.78
C TYR A 275 4.67 11.64 -10.16
N PRO A 276 4.92 12.96 -10.29
CA PRO A 276 5.26 13.58 -11.57
C PRO A 276 6.47 12.94 -12.24
N GLU A 277 7.50 12.61 -11.51
CA GLU A 277 8.72 11.94 -11.96
C GLU A 277 8.46 10.51 -12.41
N ASP A 278 7.55 9.79 -11.72
CA ASP A 278 7.22 8.40 -12.03
C ASP A 278 6.43 8.26 -13.33
N ILE A 279 5.40 9.09 -13.48
CA ILE A 279 4.63 9.06 -14.73
C ILE A 279 5.47 9.51 -15.92
N GLU A 280 6.41 10.44 -15.75
CA GLU A 280 7.33 10.84 -16.82
C GLU A 280 8.21 9.67 -17.25
N ALA A 281 8.81 8.96 -16.30
CA ALA A 281 9.63 7.78 -16.55
C ALA A 281 8.80 6.65 -17.21
N LEU A 282 7.62 6.35 -16.68
CA LEU A 282 6.72 5.34 -17.22
C LEU A 282 6.23 5.72 -18.63
N PHE A 283 5.86 6.97 -18.84
CA PHE A 283 5.41 7.47 -20.15
C PHE A 283 6.44 7.27 -21.25
N GLY A 284 7.72 7.45 -20.96
CA GLY A 284 8.80 7.22 -21.93
C GLY A 284 8.91 5.77 -22.40
N ARG A 285 8.55 4.82 -21.54
CA ARG A 285 8.76 3.38 -21.74
C ARG A 285 7.52 2.64 -22.27
N VAL A 286 6.32 3.11 -21.94
CA VAL A 286 5.06 2.46 -22.29
C VAL A 286 4.62 2.83 -23.71
N ALA A 287 4.27 1.83 -24.54
CA ALA A 287 3.72 2.01 -25.88
C ALA A 287 2.18 1.90 -25.89
N LYS A 288 1.52 2.45 -26.92
CA LYS A 288 0.11 2.09 -27.20
C LYS A 288 0.00 0.59 -27.43
N GLY A 289 -1.05 -0.03 -26.89
CA GLY A 289 -1.26 -1.48 -26.92
C GLY A 289 -0.63 -2.21 -25.74
N THR A 290 0.19 -1.57 -24.91
CA THR A 290 0.72 -2.19 -23.67
C THR A 290 -0.43 -2.74 -22.83
N PRO A 291 -0.42 -4.04 -22.46
CA PRO A 291 -1.44 -4.61 -21.59
C PRO A 291 -1.35 -4.00 -20.20
N VAL A 292 -2.52 -3.82 -19.59
CA VAL A 292 -2.69 -3.35 -18.21
C VAL A 292 -3.61 -4.32 -17.50
N ARG A 293 -3.17 -4.86 -16.38
CA ARG A 293 -3.95 -5.74 -15.53
C ARG A 293 -4.10 -5.11 -14.15
N LEU A 294 -5.33 -4.97 -13.70
CA LEU A 294 -5.65 -4.49 -12.36
C LEU A 294 -6.18 -5.67 -11.55
N VAL A 295 -5.52 -5.99 -10.45
CA VAL A 295 -5.82 -7.13 -9.58
C VAL A 295 -6.20 -6.67 -8.19
N ASN A 296 -7.00 -7.49 -7.50
CA ASN A 296 -7.38 -7.32 -6.11
C ASN A 296 -6.75 -8.46 -5.30
N GLU A 297 -5.50 -8.30 -4.92
CA GLU A 297 -4.73 -9.28 -4.18
C GLU A 297 -4.25 -8.66 -2.85
N PRO A 298 -5.12 -8.54 -1.84
CA PRO A 298 -4.74 -7.99 -0.53
C PRO A 298 -3.82 -8.91 0.25
N VAL A 299 -3.76 -10.20 -0.09
CA VAL A 299 -2.93 -11.20 0.57
C VAL A 299 -2.04 -11.90 -0.45
N LEU A 300 -0.76 -11.90 -0.19
CA LEU A 300 0.27 -12.49 -1.05
C LEU A 300 1.20 -13.37 -0.23
N ALA A 301 1.62 -14.52 -0.77
CA ALA A 301 2.60 -15.39 -0.14
C ALA A 301 3.65 -15.86 -1.16
N ALA A 302 4.91 -15.80 -0.77
CA ALA A 302 6.02 -16.18 -1.64
C ALA A 302 7.23 -16.69 -0.87
N TRP A 303 8.06 -17.47 -1.56
CA TRP A 303 9.37 -17.89 -1.06
C TRP A 303 10.44 -16.90 -1.50
N GLN A 304 11.36 -16.62 -0.57
CA GLN A 304 12.63 -15.97 -0.86
C GLN A 304 13.74 -16.74 -0.14
N GLY A 305 14.59 -17.40 -0.91
CA GLY A 305 15.55 -18.35 -0.36
C GLY A 305 14.87 -19.51 0.39
N ASN A 306 15.16 -19.64 1.68
CA ASN A 306 14.61 -20.69 2.55
C ASN A 306 13.44 -20.17 3.42
N ASP A 307 12.90 -19.01 3.12
CA ASP A 307 11.87 -18.38 3.92
C ASP A 307 10.57 -18.21 3.14
N LEU A 308 9.47 -18.59 3.79
CA LEU A 308 8.12 -18.33 3.31
C LEU A 308 7.62 -17.03 3.94
N TYR A 309 7.26 -16.06 3.10
CA TYR A 309 6.75 -14.76 3.50
C TYR A 309 5.25 -14.64 3.24
N LEU A 310 4.59 -13.87 4.08
CA LEU A 310 3.20 -13.46 3.96
C LEU A 310 3.14 -11.93 4.00
N GLU A 311 2.52 -11.33 3.00
CA GLU A 311 2.25 -9.89 2.90
C GLU A 311 0.74 -9.66 2.89
N VAL A 312 0.25 -8.76 3.76
CA VAL A 312 -1.19 -8.47 3.89
C VAL A 312 -1.41 -6.98 3.88
N HIS A 313 -2.26 -6.54 2.97
CA HIS A 313 -2.72 -5.16 2.81
C HIS A 313 -4.13 -4.96 3.33
N PRO A 314 -4.53 -3.74 3.72
CA PRO A 314 -5.94 -3.42 3.94
C PRO A 314 -6.78 -3.78 2.70
N PRO A 315 -7.92 -4.47 2.83
CA PRO A 315 -8.78 -4.79 1.71
C PRO A 315 -9.45 -3.54 1.14
N LEU A 316 -9.91 -3.60 -0.10
CA LEU A 316 -10.61 -2.48 -0.74
C LEU A 316 -11.96 -2.20 -0.08
N ALA A 317 -12.68 -3.25 0.35
CA ALA A 317 -13.88 -3.19 1.15
C ALA A 317 -13.72 -4.07 2.39
N GLU A 318 -14.06 -3.55 3.56
CA GLU A 318 -13.92 -4.31 4.83
C GLU A 318 -14.91 -5.46 4.92
N GLU A 319 -16.09 -5.31 4.32
CA GLU A 319 -17.17 -6.30 4.36
C GLU A 319 -16.85 -7.60 3.60
N ASP A 320 -15.92 -7.54 2.65
CA ASP A 320 -15.55 -8.69 1.81
C ASP A 320 -14.27 -9.40 2.32
N SER A 321 -13.81 -9.12 3.53
CA SER A 321 -12.50 -9.57 3.99
C SER A 321 -12.53 -10.96 4.60
N GLU A 322 -12.38 -11.97 3.79
CA GLU A 322 -11.98 -13.32 4.21
C GLU A 322 -10.44 -13.44 4.36
N LEU A 323 -9.77 -12.39 4.83
CA LEU A 323 -8.30 -12.31 4.85
C LEU A 323 -7.59 -13.50 5.50
N VAL A 324 -8.19 -14.13 6.51
CA VAL A 324 -7.63 -15.34 7.13
C VAL A 324 -7.67 -16.51 6.15
N ALA A 325 -8.81 -16.73 5.49
CA ALA A 325 -8.95 -17.78 4.49
C ALA A 325 -8.09 -17.50 3.25
N ASP A 326 -7.96 -16.24 2.86
CA ASP A 326 -7.06 -15.81 1.79
C ASP A 326 -5.60 -16.10 2.13
N ALA A 327 -5.18 -15.84 3.36
CA ALA A 327 -3.83 -16.13 3.83
C ALA A 327 -3.54 -17.64 3.83
N GLU A 328 -4.48 -18.45 4.29
CA GLU A 328 -4.35 -19.91 4.25
C GLU A 328 -4.24 -20.43 2.80
N ARG A 329 -5.05 -19.89 1.88
CA ARG A 329 -4.99 -20.25 0.44
C ARG A 329 -3.66 -19.83 -0.19
N ALA A 330 -3.22 -18.60 0.05
CA ALA A 330 -1.97 -18.09 -0.50
C ALA A 330 -0.75 -18.89 0.00
N LEU A 331 -0.72 -19.21 1.30
CA LEU A 331 0.34 -20.02 1.90
C LEU A 331 0.33 -21.45 1.36
N ALA A 332 -0.85 -22.08 1.25
CA ALA A 332 -0.98 -23.43 0.70
C ALA A 332 -0.48 -23.47 -0.77
N ALA A 333 -0.87 -22.50 -1.60
CA ALA A 333 -0.40 -22.39 -2.97
C ALA A 333 1.12 -22.16 -3.06
N ALA A 334 1.68 -21.34 -2.18
CA ALA A 334 3.12 -21.09 -2.14
C ALA A 334 3.91 -22.35 -1.70
N LEU A 335 3.40 -23.11 -0.74
CA LEU A 335 3.98 -24.38 -0.32
C LEU A 335 3.93 -25.44 -1.45
N GLU A 336 2.79 -25.56 -2.13
CA GLU A 336 2.62 -26.48 -3.25
C GLU A 336 3.58 -26.16 -4.40
N ARG A 337 3.68 -24.89 -4.80
CA ARG A 337 4.62 -24.44 -5.84
C ARG A 337 6.08 -24.77 -5.52
N ALA A 338 6.43 -24.76 -4.25
CA ALA A 338 7.79 -25.13 -3.78
C ALA A 338 7.95 -26.66 -3.56
N GLY A 339 6.95 -27.48 -3.87
CA GLY A 339 7.00 -28.93 -3.65
C GLY A 339 6.89 -29.35 -2.18
N ASN A 340 6.26 -28.54 -1.33
CA ASN A 340 6.06 -28.81 0.10
C ASN A 340 7.39 -29.17 0.81
N PRO A 341 8.34 -28.23 0.94
CA PRO A 341 9.65 -28.49 1.50
C PRO A 341 9.57 -29.16 2.88
N ALA A 342 10.34 -30.22 3.11
CA ALA A 342 10.37 -30.89 4.38
C ALA A 342 10.77 -29.94 5.51
N GLY A 343 9.98 -29.88 6.60
CA GLY A 343 10.20 -28.99 7.74
C GLY A 343 9.64 -27.57 7.57
N ALA A 344 8.98 -27.24 6.47
CA ALA A 344 8.28 -25.98 6.28
C ALA A 344 6.99 -25.93 7.14
N ALA A 345 7.15 -25.79 8.45
CA ALA A 345 6.02 -25.65 9.36
C ALA A 345 5.62 -24.19 9.53
N VAL A 346 4.43 -23.83 9.08
CA VAL A 346 3.87 -22.48 9.23
C VAL A 346 3.53 -22.20 10.70
N ASN A 347 3.82 -20.99 11.14
CA ASN A 347 3.44 -20.48 12.45
C ASN A 347 2.12 -19.72 12.34
N HIS A 348 1.01 -20.40 12.67
CA HIS A 348 -0.33 -19.83 12.55
C HIS A 348 -0.58 -18.64 13.47
N ASP A 349 0.11 -18.52 14.61
CA ASP A 349 0.00 -17.36 15.50
C ASP A 349 0.61 -16.12 14.82
N VAL A 350 1.74 -16.28 14.11
CA VAL A 350 2.34 -15.22 13.31
C VAL A 350 1.43 -14.86 12.15
N VAL A 351 0.88 -15.83 11.44
CA VAL A 351 -0.08 -15.61 10.34
C VAL A 351 -1.28 -14.79 10.82
N ALA A 352 -1.94 -15.21 11.89
CA ALA A 352 -3.10 -14.51 12.46
C ALA A 352 -2.76 -13.04 12.80
N ARG A 353 -1.57 -12.81 13.31
CA ARG A 353 -1.10 -11.48 13.65
C ARG A 353 -0.83 -10.63 12.41
N VAL A 354 -0.13 -11.15 11.41
CA VAL A 354 0.15 -10.44 10.14
C VAL A 354 -1.16 -10.06 9.45
N VAL A 355 -2.15 -10.97 9.46
CA VAL A 355 -3.49 -10.72 8.94
C VAL A 355 -4.22 -9.63 9.73
N ALA A 356 -4.12 -9.63 11.06
CA ALA A 356 -4.76 -8.60 11.90
C ALA A 356 -4.13 -7.21 11.71
N GLU A 357 -2.80 -7.14 11.61
CA GLU A 357 -2.06 -5.87 11.50
C GLU A 357 -2.12 -5.24 10.11
N LYS A 358 -2.21 -6.02 9.04
CA LYS A 358 -2.32 -5.56 7.62
C LYS A 358 -1.30 -4.48 7.25
N ARG A 359 -0.02 -4.70 7.62
CA ARG A 359 1.02 -3.66 7.51
C ARG A 359 1.61 -3.49 6.11
N GLY A 360 1.24 -4.34 5.14
CA GLY A 360 1.85 -4.31 3.81
C GLY A 360 3.36 -4.60 3.80
N ILE A 361 3.88 -5.20 4.86
CA ILE A 361 5.26 -5.66 4.99
C ILE A 361 5.25 -7.18 4.87
N PRO A 362 6.07 -7.79 3.99
CA PRO A 362 6.25 -9.23 3.97
C PRO A 362 6.92 -9.71 5.27
N PHE A 363 6.25 -10.60 6.01
CA PHE A 363 6.80 -11.21 7.22
C PHE A 363 7.12 -12.69 7.00
N PRO A 364 8.27 -13.20 7.51
CA PRO A 364 8.56 -14.62 7.48
C PRO A 364 7.63 -15.36 8.44
N VAL A 365 6.95 -16.42 7.93
CA VAL A 365 5.88 -17.11 8.68
C VAL A 365 6.20 -18.55 9.07
N LEU A 366 7.44 -19.02 8.88
CA LEU A 366 7.85 -20.34 9.34
C LEU A 366 8.13 -20.33 10.85
N ARG A 367 7.85 -21.45 11.54
CA ARG A 367 8.08 -21.61 13.00
C ARG A 367 9.55 -21.44 13.40
N SER A 368 10.47 -21.71 12.49
CA SER A 368 11.92 -21.53 12.71
C SER A 368 12.39 -20.08 12.64
N ARG A 369 11.51 -19.14 12.36
CA ARG A 369 11.83 -17.72 12.14
C ARG A 369 11.43 -16.84 13.31
N LEU A 370 11.99 -15.61 13.29
CA LEU A 370 11.71 -14.60 14.31
C LEU A 370 10.25 -14.14 14.24
N PRO A 371 9.61 -13.86 15.37
CA PRO A 371 8.31 -13.22 15.36
C PRO A 371 8.41 -11.80 14.78
N PRO A 372 7.29 -11.21 14.31
CA PRO A 372 7.28 -9.94 13.57
C PRO A 372 8.09 -8.80 14.20
N GLU A 373 8.03 -8.63 15.51
CA GLU A 373 8.76 -7.55 16.21
C GLU A 373 10.27 -7.74 16.13
N ARG A 374 10.72 -8.98 16.34
CA ARG A 374 12.14 -9.29 16.27
C ARG A 374 12.68 -9.27 14.84
N TYR A 375 11.81 -9.64 13.88
CA TYR A 375 12.13 -9.46 12.47
C TYR A 375 12.32 -7.96 12.15
N LEU A 376 11.37 -7.10 12.52
CA LEU A 376 11.48 -5.66 12.31
C LEU A 376 12.68 -5.03 13.01
N ALA A 377 13.08 -5.54 14.18
CA ALA A 377 14.29 -5.07 14.86
C ALA A 377 15.59 -5.47 14.13
N SER A 378 15.53 -6.45 13.24
CA SER A 378 16.68 -6.97 12.47
C SER A 378 16.80 -6.41 11.05
N VAL A 379 15.79 -5.64 10.56
CA VAL A 379 15.81 -5.11 9.20
C VAL A 379 16.92 -4.07 9.02
N ARG A 380 17.30 -3.89 7.76
CA ARG A 380 18.40 -2.98 7.39
C ARG A 380 18.09 -1.54 7.82
N ARG A 381 19.00 -0.98 8.62
CA ARG A 381 18.97 0.42 8.98
C ARG A 381 19.64 1.28 7.91
N VAL A 382 18.91 2.32 7.45
CA VAL A 382 19.42 3.23 6.43
C VAL A 382 19.51 4.66 6.92
N GLU A 383 20.31 5.48 6.24
CA GLU A 383 20.37 6.91 6.49
C GLU A 383 19.04 7.55 6.08
N ASN A 384 18.63 8.54 6.85
CA ASN A 384 17.52 9.40 6.50
C ASN A 384 18.02 10.48 5.52
N THR A 385 17.62 10.38 4.27
CA THR A 385 18.00 11.30 3.19
C THR A 385 16.90 12.31 2.84
N VAL A 386 15.86 12.40 3.67
CA VAL A 386 14.81 13.43 3.50
C VAL A 386 15.47 14.81 3.66
N PRO A 387 15.32 15.70 2.67
CA PRO A 387 15.89 17.04 2.77
C PRO A 387 15.28 17.80 3.95
N VAL A 388 16.12 18.27 4.85
CA VAL A 388 15.70 19.19 5.92
C VAL A 388 15.65 20.58 5.30
N GLU A 389 14.45 21.14 5.14
CA GLU A 389 14.33 22.54 4.74
C GLU A 389 14.89 23.42 5.88
N PRO A 390 15.83 24.35 5.58
CA PRO A 390 16.32 25.24 6.62
C PRO A 390 15.14 26.07 7.13
N VAL A 391 14.83 25.94 8.42
CA VAL A 391 13.81 26.77 9.06
C VAL A 391 14.26 28.22 8.92
N ASP A 392 13.55 28.98 8.11
CA ASP A 392 13.75 30.44 8.05
C ASP A 392 13.36 31.03 9.42
N LYS A 393 14.37 31.20 10.27
CA LYS A 393 14.20 31.78 11.62
C LYS A 393 13.69 33.19 11.57
N THR A 394 13.66 33.85 10.40
CA THR A 394 13.20 35.25 10.26
C THR A 394 11.67 35.32 10.07
N ALA A 395 10.99 34.26 9.63
CA ALA A 395 9.54 34.23 9.44
C ALA A 395 8.73 34.15 10.76
N ARG A 396 9.38 33.91 11.91
CA ARG A 396 8.69 33.75 13.20
C ARG A 396 8.52 35.07 14.01
N THR A 397 8.92 36.22 13.51
CA THR A 397 8.88 37.49 14.29
C THR A 397 7.75 38.44 13.88
N GLU A 398 6.97 38.15 12.84
CA GLU A 398 5.95 39.12 12.39
C GLU A 398 4.49 38.74 12.66
N ASP A 399 4.18 37.49 13.07
CA ASP A 399 2.82 37.07 13.41
C ASP A 399 2.57 36.88 14.91
N ALA A 400 3.20 37.64 15.76
CA ALA A 400 2.74 37.80 17.13
C ALA A 400 1.47 38.65 17.11
N VAL A 401 0.34 38.00 16.96
CA VAL A 401 -1.01 38.60 17.08
C VAL A 401 -1.07 39.36 18.40
N ALA A 402 -1.19 40.68 18.30
CA ALA A 402 -1.50 41.54 19.45
C ALA A 402 -2.81 41.06 20.12
N PRO A 403 -2.88 41.03 21.46
CA PRO A 403 -4.10 40.59 22.14
C PRO A 403 -5.26 41.55 21.77
N ALA A 404 -6.36 40.93 21.33
CA ALA A 404 -7.59 41.65 21.03
C ALA A 404 -8.03 42.45 22.24
N ALA A 405 -8.26 43.75 22.04
CA ALA A 405 -8.80 44.66 23.05
C ALA A 405 -10.22 44.18 23.48
N PRO A 406 -10.60 44.31 24.76
CA PRO A 406 -11.91 43.91 25.24
C PRO A 406 -12.99 44.80 24.62
N ASN A 407 -14.03 44.16 24.11
CA ASN A 407 -15.23 44.75 23.53
C ASN A 407 -15.98 45.56 24.60
N PRO A 408 -16.23 46.88 24.45
CA PRO A 408 -17.09 47.61 25.36
C PRO A 408 -18.56 47.24 25.09
N ARG A 409 -19.29 47.15 26.17
CA ARG A 409 -20.72 46.74 26.30
C ARG A 409 -21.66 47.39 25.34
#